data_486b5a4bfe42bb8c564c2feb2b2a07ad
#
_entry.id   486b5a4bfe42bb8c564c2feb2b2a07ad
#
_cell.length_a   1.000
_cell.length_b   1.000
_cell.length_c   1.000
_cell.angle_alpha   90.00
_cell.angle_beta   90.00
_cell.angle_gamma   90.00
#
_symmetry.space_group_name_H-M   'P 1'
#
loop_
_entity.id
_entity.type
_entity.pdbx_description
1 polymer ?
#
loop_
_entity_poly.entity_id
_entity_poly.type
_entity_poly.pdbx_seq_one_letter_code
_entity_poly.pdbx_strand_id
1 'polypeptide(L)'
;MRLLFAYYLPSGGMETLNRLRSEALRRIGVDCHLLYFWQGEGAKNNTSGIPTFITNNDEEIRGLLLAGAYDAIIVSNDVQTLERFRRLGFVKPLIYESQGLGTSAQAKETLLRAAPCLRSFANAIVYPRTSHLYELFSGMYSDIAQFSFDNLLDVERFGYHPVPIHPHPIIGWIGRIEPNKNWRAYLQIGAELVRRRHDVHLWMFEDPTLNHPDEEAAFGREVARLGLGPRIVRKFNVPNLVMSDYLSIIGDSGGFLASTSITEGFGYAVGEAMLCRCPVVAADSDGVRAFIEHSLTGLLYPQQGLVVAADLGEALLKDGGFRERIRTVGRHYVLERFAPARYVANMMHMLQALGIR
;
A
#
# COMPACT_ATOMS: atom_id res chain seq x y z
N MET A 1 -27.86 -0.43 0.05
CA MET A 1 -26.88 0.55 0.60
C MET A 1 -25.96 1.03 -0.51
N ARG A 2 -25.72 2.35 -0.59
CA ARG A 2 -24.80 2.95 -1.57
C ARG A 2 -23.75 3.81 -0.89
N LEU A 3 -22.48 3.58 -1.21
CA LEU A 3 -21.33 4.27 -0.62
C LEU A 3 -20.55 5.04 -1.70
N LEU A 4 -20.01 6.20 -1.33
CA LEU A 4 -19.06 6.95 -2.14
C LEU A 4 -17.69 6.96 -1.44
N PHE A 5 -16.66 6.56 -2.15
CA PHE A 5 -15.27 6.70 -1.71
C PHE A 5 -14.63 7.87 -2.45
N ALA A 6 -14.24 8.89 -1.71
CA ALA A 6 -13.64 10.11 -2.27
C ALA A 6 -12.16 10.21 -1.93
N TYR A 7 -11.34 10.49 -2.95
CA TYR A 7 -9.91 10.67 -2.81
C TYR A 7 -9.36 11.63 -3.87
N TYR A 8 -8.15 12.13 -3.64
CA TYR A 8 -7.50 13.13 -4.48
C TYR A 8 -7.36 12.70 -5.94
N LEU A 9 -6.70 11.57 -6.23
CA LEU A 9 -6.54 11.03 -7.58
C LEU A 9 -6.35 9.50 -7.57
N PRO A 10 -6.72 8.80 -8.64
CA PRO A 10 -6.53 7.35 -8.73
C PRO A 10 -5.06 7.01 -8.99
N SER A 11 -4.29 6.78 -7.92
CA SER A 11 -2.90 6.35 -8.04
C SER A 11 -2.43 5.55 -6.81
N GLY A 12 -1.43 4.68 -7.02
CA GLY A 12 -0.74 3.93 -5.96
C GLY A 12 -1.67 3.11 -5.07
N GLY A 13 -1.28 2.94 -3.80
CA GLY A 13 -2.02 2.11 -2.84
C GLY A 13 -3.46 2.55 -2.58
N MET A 14 -3.79 3.84 -2.74
CA MET A 14 -5.16 4.32 -2.56
C MET A 14 -6.09 3.91 -3.71
N GLU A 15 -5.59 3.91 -4.94
CA GLU A 15 -6.35 3.33 -6.06
C GLU A 15 -6.61 1.85 -5.82
N THR A 16 -5.56 1.12 -5.47
CA THR A 16 -5.65 -0.31 -5.17
C THR A 16 -6.67 -0.58 -4.07
N LEU A 17 -6.62 0.14 -2.95
CA LEU A 17 -7.59 0.02 -1.87
C LEU A 17 -9.02 0.32 -2.35
N ASN A 18 -9.24 1.45 -3.02
CA ASN A 18 -10.56 1.87 -3.46
C ASN A 18 -11.20 0.86 -4.42
N ARG A 19 -10.43 0.33 -5.35
CA ARG A 19 -10.88 -0.70 -6.28
C ARG A 19 -11.20 -2.00 -5.57
N LEU A 20 -10.27 -2.55 -4.80
CA LEU A 20 -10.44 -3.83 -4.12
C LEU A 20 -11.61 -3.82 -3.12
N ARG A 21 -11.73 -2.77 -2.30
CA ARG A 21 -12.82 -2.67 -1.34
C ARG A 21 -14.18 -2.53 -2.01
N SER A 22 -14.26 -1.78 -3.10
CA SER A 22 -15.49 -1.65 -3.86
C SER A 22 -15.89 -2.96 -4.52
N GLU A 23 -14.94 -3.70 -5.12
CA GLU A 23 -15.18 -5.04 -5.67
C GLU A 23 -15.71 -5.99 -4.59
N ALA A 24 -15.06 -6.02 -3.42
CA ALA A 24 -15.44 -6.91 -2.32
C ALA A 24 -16.83 -6.56 -1.75
N LEU A 25 -17.13 -5.30 -1.53
CA LEU A 25 -18.42 -4.83 -1.03
C LEU A 25 -19.55 -5.04 -2.04
N ARG A 26 -19.31 -4.84 -3.32
CA ARG A 26 -20.31 -5.09 -4.39
C ARG A 26 -20.73 -6.56 -4.46
N ARG A 27 -19.84 -7.51 -4.13
CA ARG A 27 -20.19 -8.96 -4.06
C ARG A 27 -21.25 -9.28 -3.01
N ILE A 28 -21.39 -8.46 -1.99
CA ILE A 28 -22.42 -8.59 -0.95
C ILE A 28 -23.61 -7.62 -1.15
N GLY A 29 -23.72 -7.00 -2.34
CA GLY A 29 -24.84 -6.14 -2.70
C GLY A 29 -24.73 -4.67 -2.26
N VAL A 30 -23.56 -4.21 -1.79
CA VAL A 30 -23.32 -2.79 -1.52
C VAL A 30 -22.93 -2.11 -2.81
N ASP A 31 -23.67 -1.08 -3.21
CA ASP A 31 -23.37 -0.28 -4.40
C ASP A 31 -22.27 0.73 -4.07
N CYS A 32 -21.10 0.61 -4.72
CA CYS A 32 -19.93 1.42 -4.45
C CYS A 32 -19.57 2.29 -5.65
N HIS A 33 -19.41 3.58 -5.41
CA HIS A 33 -18.94 4.56 -6.37
C HIS A 33 -17.64 5.19 -5.94
N LEU A 34 -16.83 5.65 -6.91
CA LEU A 34 -15.55 6.33 -6.65
C LEU A 34 -15.64 7.78 -7.14
N LEU A 35 -15.13 8.71 -6.34
CA LEU A 35 -14.93 10.09 -6.74
C LEU A 35 -13.47 10.46 -6.58
N TYR A 36 -12.84 10.90 -7.66
CA TYR A 36 -11.51 11.48 -7.67
C TYR A 36 -11.57 12.92 -8.14
N PHE A 37 -10.76 13.79 -7.53
CA PHE A 37 -10.76 15.21 -7.91
C PHE A 37 -9.85 15.51 -9.09
N TRP A 38 -8.89 14.63 -9.36
CA TRP A 38 -7.94 14.79 -10.47
C TRP A 38 -7.75 13.48 -11.23
N GLN A 39 -7.31 13.60 -12.48
CA GLN A 39 -6.95 12.45 -13.31
C GLN A 39 -5.72 11.73 -12.77
N GLY A 40 -5.65 10.41 -12.93
CA GLY A 40 -4.50 9.58 -12.59
C GLY A 40 -4.50 8.28 -13.38
N GLU A 41 -3.32 7.76 -13.68
CA GLU A 41 -3.13 6.57 -14.51
C GLU A 41 -3.78 5.31 -13.91
N GLY A 42 -3.92 5.25 -12.58
CA GLY A 42 -4.58 4.13 -11.91
C GLY A 42 -6.05 3.95 -12.27
N ALA A 43 -6.71 4.96 -12.82
CA ALA A 43 -8.10 4.82 -13.29
C ALA A 43 -8.27 3.69 -14.31
N LYS A 44 -7.23 3.37 -15.08
CA LYS A 44 -7.19 2.27 -16.05
C LYS A 44 -7.28 0.88 -15.42
N ASN A 45 -6.96 0.75 -14.12
CA ASN A 45 -7.03 -0.52 -13.39
C ASN A 45 -8.47 -0.91 -13.02
N ASN A 46 -9.43 0.00 -13.13
CA ASN A 46 -10.85 -0.29 -12.87
C ASN A 46 -11.49 -1.09 -14.02
N THR A 47 -11.12 -2.34 -14.14
CA THR A 47 -11.68 -3.28 -15.14
C THR A 47 -13.02 -3.90 -14.70
N SER A 48 -13.40 -3.73 -13.43
CA SER A 48 -14.64 -4.28 -12.84
C SER A 48 -15.87 -3.39 -13.04
N GLY A 49 -15.73 -2.27 -13.75
CA GLY A 49 -16.84 -1.36 -14.04
C GLY A 49 -17.44 -0.70 -12.78
N ILE A 50 -16.59 -0.35 -11.80
CA ILE A 50 -17.02 0.44 -10.63
C ILE A 50 -17.32 1.87 -11.15
N PRO A 51 -18.52 2.43 -10.92
CA PRO A 51 -18.82 3.80 -11.31
C PRO A 51 -17.81 4.76 -10.72
N THR A 52 -17.07 5.44 -11.60
CA THR A 52 -15.97 6.32 -11.22
C THR A 52 -16.17 7.69 -11.83
N PHE A 53 -16.18 8.70 -10.98
CA PHE A 53 -16.34 10.11 -11.35
C PHE A 53 -15.00 10.81 -11.12
N ILE A 54 -14.57 11.63 -12.08
CA ILE A 54 -13.33 12.40 -11.97
C ILE A 54 -13.69 13.86 -12.24
N THR A 55 -13.86 14.64 -11.17
CA THR A 55 -14.19 16.07 -11.25
C THR A 55 -13.81 16.80 -9.97
N ASN A 56 -13.39 18.05 -10.12
CA ASN A 56 -13.15 18.99 -9.03
C ASN A 56 -14.10 20.20 -9.09
N ASN A 57 -15.15 20.12 -9.92
CA ASN A 57 -16.16 21.16 -10.05
C ASN A 57 -17.25 20.98 -8.99
N ASP A 58 -17.55 22.03 -8.20
CA ASP A 58 -18.52 21.99 -7.10
C ASP A 58 -19.96 21.72 -7.58
N GLU A 59 -20.35 22.21 -8.75
CA GLU A 59 -21.71 21.98 -9.28
C GLU A 59 -21.89 20.53 -9.75
N GLU A 60 -20.87 19.96 -10.39
CA GLU A 60 -20.90 18.55 -10.79
C GLU A 60 -20.91 17.63 -9.54
N ILE A 61 -20.10 17.94 -8.54
CA ILE A 61 -20.08 17.19 -7.27
C ILE A 61 -21.43 17.31 -6.57
N ARG A 62 -22.04 18.51 -6.51
CA ARG A 62 -23.39 18.69 -5.96
C ARG A 62 -24.42 17.84 -6.68
N GLY A 63 -24.40 17.86 -8.01
CA GLY A 63 -25.26 17.00 -8.84
C GLY A 63 -25.05 15.51 -8.53
N LEU A 64 -23.80 15.07 -8.41
CA LEU A 64 -23.46 13.70 -8.05
C LEU A 64 -23.98 13.31 -6.65
N LEU A 65 -23.82 14.18 -5.65
CA LEU A 65 -24.28 13.93 -4.29
C LEU A 65 -25.81 13.84 -4.21
N LEU A 66 -26.52 14.68 -4.94
CA LEU A 66 -27.99 14.68 -5.01
C LEU A 66 -28.52 13.44 -5.74
N ALA A 67 -28.00 13.18 -6.96
CA ALA A 67 -28.47 12.06 -7.79
C ALA A 67 -28.03 10.70 -7.22
N GLY A 68 -26.87 10.64 -6.56
CA GLY A 68 -26.27 9.41 -6.06
C GLY A 68 -26.99 8.81 -4.87
N ALA A 69 -27.76 9.60 -4.09
CA ALA A 69 -28.50 9.14 -2.92
C ALA A 69 -27.64 8.29 -1.95
N TYR A 70 -26.38 8.66 -1.76
CA TYR A 70 -25.42 7.91 -0.93
C TYR A 70 -25.86 7.81 0.52
N ASP A 71 -25.68 6.63 1.12
CA ASP A 71 -25.97 6.39 2.54
C ASP A 71 -24.82 6.82 3.43
N ALA A 72 -23.60 6.80 2.92
CA ALA A 72 -22.42 7.39 3.55
C ALA A 72 -21.36 7.74 2.51
N ILE A 73 -20.45 8.64 2.90
CA ILE A 73 -19.24 8.96 2.12
C ILE A 73 -18.00 8.72 2.98
N ILE A 74 -17.03 8.01 2.45
CA ILE A 74 -15.71 7.81 3.05
C ILE A 74 -14.73 8.73 2.32
N VAL A 75 -14.13 9.66 3.06
CA VAL A 75 -13.16 10.64 2.55
C VAL A 75 -11.77 10.27 3.05
N SER A 76 -10.88 9.91 2.14
CA SER A 76 -9.54 9.44 2.49
C SER A 76 -8.52 10.60 2.50
N ASN A 77 -7.83 10.77 3.63
CA ASN A 77 -6.69 11.68 3.86
C ASN A 77 -6.94 13.20 3.64
N ASP A 78 -8.17 13.62 3.38
CA ASP A 78 -8.49 15.03 3.13
C ASP A 78 -9.65 15.52 4.00
N VAL A 79 -9.31 16.25 5.05
CA VAL A 79 -10.31 16.79 5.98
C VAL A 79 -11.12 17.94 5.38
N GLN A 80 -10.55 18.72 4.47
CA GLN A 80 -11.24 19.86 3.85
C GLN A 80 -12.40 19.39 2.95
N THR A 81 -12.28 18.23 2.37
CA THR A 81 -13.36 17.60 1.59
C THR A 81 -14.58 17.27 2.45
N LEU A 82 -14.44 17.02 3.76
CA LEU A 82 -15.59 16.84 4.67
C LEU A 82 -16.42 18.12 4.75
N GLU A 83 -15.79 19.26 5.00
CA GLU A 83 -16.44 20.56 5.01
C GLU A 83 -17.06 20.89 3.65
N ARG A 84 -16.33 20.64 2.56
CA ARG A 84 -16.80 20.86 1.19
C ARG A 84 -18.08 20.08 0.91
N PHE A 85 -18.17 18.82 1.27
CA PHE A 85 -19.39 18.02 1.06
C PHE A 85 -20.57 18.50 1.90
N ARG A 86 -20.34 18.96 3.15
CA ARG A 86 -21.39 19.61 3.94
C ARG A 86 -21.90 20.88 3.28
N ARG A 87 -21.01 21.74 2.82
CA ARG A 87 -21.36 22.97 2.10
C ARG A 87 -22.13 22.68 0.78
N LEU A 88 -21.84 21.59 0.12
CA LEU A 88 -22.55 21.12 -1.09
C LEU A 88 -23.88 20.43 -0.77
N GLY A 89 -24.27 20.33 0.51
CA GLY A 89 -25.59 19.87 0.94
C GLY A 89 -25.66 18.40 1.35
N PHE A 90 -24.56 17.68 1.48
CA PHE A 90 -24.59 16.30 1.95
C PHE A 90 -24.81 16.26 3.49
N VAL A 91 -25.90 15.62 3.93
CA VAL A 91 -26.33 15.60 5.34
C VAL A 91 -26.15 14.23 6.03
N LYS A 92 -25.97 13.16 5.24
CA LYS A 92 -25.78 11.80 5.77
C LYS A 92 -24.36 11.60 6.34
N PRO A 93 -24.01 10.44 6.93
CA PRO A 93 -22.71 10.20 7.55
C PRO A 93 -21.52 10.46 6.62
N LEU A 94 -20.56 11.26 7.12
CA LEU A 94 -19.23 11.45 6.56
C LEU A 94 -18.21 10.76 7.44
N ILE A 95 -17.41 9.88 6.86
CA ILE A 95 -16.39 9.10 7.55
C ILE A 95 -15.03 9.58 7.04
N TYR A 96 -14.19 10.06 7.95
CA TYR A 96 -12.80 10.38 7.63
C TYR A 96 -11.96 9.12 7.68
N GLU A 97 -11.23 8.84 6.62
CA GLU A 97 -10.30 7.72 6.55
C GLU A 97 -8.86 8.21 6.50
N SER A 98 -8.02 7.72 7.42
CA SER A 98 -6.58 7.96 7.39
C SER A 98 -5.86 6.70 6.89
N GLN A 99 -5.08 6.82 5.81
CA GLN A 99 -4.30 5.71 5.23
C GLN A 99 -2.79 5.91 5.34
N GLY A 100 -2.37 6.83 6.20
CA GLY A 100 -0.99 7.19 6.47
C GLY A 100 -0.83 8.70 6.44
N LEU A 101 -0.09 9.22 7.41
CA LEU A 101 0.13 10.66 7.62
C LEU A 101 1.62 11.02 7.68
N GLY A 102 2.47 10.18 7.10
CA GLY A 102 3.93 10.34 7.16
C GLY A 102 4.52 9.86 8.50
N THR A 103 5.55 10.53 8.98
CA THR A 103 6.17 10.22 10.28
C THR A 103 5.22 10.57 11.44
N SER A 104 5.45 9.98 12.63
CA SER A 104 4.63 10.25 13.82
C SER A 104 4.53 11.75 14.15
N ALA A 105 5.62 12.51 13.97
CA ALA A 105 5.61 13.95 14.18
C ALA A 105 4.74 14.69 13.15
N GLN A 106 4.86 14.35 11.86
CA GLN A 106 4.04 14.91 10.79
C GLN A 106 2.57 14.55 10.96
N ALA A 107 2.27 13.30 11.35
CA ALA A 107 0.92 12.84 11.63
C ALA A 107 0.29 13.64 12.76
N LYS A 108 1.00 13.84 13.87
CA LYS A 108 0.53 14.63 15.00
C LYS A 108 0.22 16.08 14.61
N GLU A 109 1.12 16.73 13.88
CA GLU A 109 0.93 18.10 13.41
C GLU A 109 -0.28 18.21 12.47
N THR A 110 -0.39 17.30 11.51
CA THR A 110 -1.52 17.23 10.57
C THR A 110 -2.84 17.07 11.32
N LEU A 111 -2.90 16.15 12.27
CA LEU A 111 -4.11 15.90 13.05
C LEU A 111 -4.48 17.07 13.97
N LEU A 112 -3.49 17.77 14.58
CA LEU A 112 -3.77 18.97 15.35
C LEU A 112 -4.44 20.05 14.50
N ARG A 113 -3.96 20.27 13.28
CA ARG A 113 -4.56 21.22 12.34
C ARG A 113 -5.94 20.77 11.85
N ALA A 114 -6.14 19.46 11.70
CA ALA A 114 -7.40 18.88 11.24
C ALA A 114 -8.52 18.88 12.31
N ALA A 115 -8.19 19.06 13.59
CA ALA A 115 -9.11 18.85 14.70
C ALA A 115 -10.42 19.65 14.60
N PRO A 116 -10.43 20.96 14.26
CA PRO A 116 -11.68 21.70 14.15
C PRO A 116 -12.60 21.12 13.06
N CYS A 117 -12.04 20.76 11.92
CA CYS A 117 -12.79 20.22 10.79
C CYS A 117 -13.33 18.81 11.11
N LEU A 118 -12.50 17.93 11.66
CA LEU A 118 -12.92 16.56 12.03
C LEU A 118 -14.06 16.58 13.03
N ARG A 119 -13.97 17.40 14.10
CA ARG A 119 -15.03 17.52 15.11
C ARG A 119 -16.33 18.11 14.58
N SER A 120 -16.23 19.02 13.60
CA SER A 120 -17.41 19.68 13.04
C SER A 120 -18.13 18.82 12.00
N PHE A 121 -17.41 18.00 11.24
CA PHE A 121 -17.96 17.41 10.02
C PHE A 121 -17.87 15.89 9.93
N ALA A 122 -16.94 15.23 10.64
CA ALA A 122 -16.82 13.77 10.62
C ALA A 122 -17.79 13.12 11.61
N ASN A 123 -18.51 12.09 11.17
CA ASN A 123 -19.32 11.23 12.04
C ASN A 123 -18.51 10.07 12.63
N ALA A 124 -17.42 9.68 11.96
CA ALA A 124 -16.49 8.66 12.42
C ALA A 124 -15.12 8.84 11.78
N ILE A 125 -14.13 8.22 12.40
CA ILE A 125 -12.77 8.12 11.90
C ILE A 125 -12.45 6.63 11.70
N VAL A 126 -11.85 6.27 10.55
CA VAL A 126 -11.36 4.92 10.29
C VAL A 126 -9.88 4.96 9.88
N TYR A 127 -9.10 4.00 10.35
CA TYR A 127 -7.66 3.93 10.08
C TYR A 127 -7.15 2.47 10.16
N PRO A 128 -6.03 2.12 9.46
CA PRO A 128 -5.42 0.80 9.57
C PRO A 128 -4.86 0.56 10.97
N ARG A 129 -4.72 -0.72 11.35
CA ARG A 129 -4.21 -1.14 12.66
C ARG A 129 -2.70 -0.90 12.79
N THR A 130 -2.30 0.37 12.85
CA THR A 130 -0.93 0.77 13.15
C THR A 130 -0.88 1.42 14.53
N SER A 131 0.12 1.04 15.33
CA SER A 131 0.19 1.48 16.74
C SER A 131 0.19 2.99 16.87
N HIS A 132 0.98 3.69 16.05
CA HIS A 132 1.07 5.15 16.13
C HIS A 132 -0.24 5.87 15.75
N LEU A 133 -0.99 5.38 14.75
CA LEU A 133 -2.30 5.97 14.40
C LEU A 133 -3.32 5.71 15.51
N TYR A 134 -3.31 4.51 16.09
CA TYR A 134 -4.18 4.19 17.22
C TYR A 134 -3.91 5.14 18.40
N GLU A 135 -2.66 5.32 18.80
CA GLU A 135 -2.28 6.21 19.89
C GLU A 135 -2.68 7.67 19.62
N LEU A 136 -2.44 8.14 18.39
CA LEU A 136 -2.79 9.51 18.01
C LEU A 136 -4.31 9.74 18.00
N PHE A 137 -5.07 8.87 17.32
CA PHE A 137 -6.50 9.04 17.21
C PHE A 137 -7.21 8.83 18.54
N SER A 138 -6.86 7.80 19.31
CA SER A 138 -7.46 7.55 20.64
C SER A 138 -7.14 8.67 21.64
N GLY A 139 -5.94 9.24 21.58
CA GLY A 139 -5.54 10.34 22.46
C GLY A 139 -6.13 11.70 22.08
N MET A 140 -6.36 11.95 20.79
CA MET A 140 -6.79 13.28 20.32
C MET A 140 -8.27 13.40 20.01
N TYR A 141 -8.96 12.29 19.70
CA TYR A 141 -10.34 12.28 19.18
C TYR A 141 -11.22 11.24 19.86
N SER A 142 -11.08 11.08 21.19
CA SER A 142 -11.94 10.17 21.97
C SER A 142 -13.43 10.55 21.94
N ASP A 143 -13.72 11.76 21.49
CA ASP A 143 -15.06 12.32 21.31
C ASP A 143 -15.72 11.96 19.95
N ILE A 144 -14.98 11.35 19.03
CA ILE A 144 -15.49 10.90 17.73
C ILE A 144 -15.45 9.37 17.67
N ALA A 145 -16.47 8.73 17.09
CA ALA A 145 -16.49 7.28 16.89
C ALA A 145 -15.28 6.84 16.04
N GLN A 146 -14.55 5.82 16.51
CA GLN A 146 -13.32 5.36 15.86
C GLN A 146 -13.39 3.88 15.54
N PHE A 147 -12.88 3.54 14.35
CA PHE A 147 -12.78 2.17 13.87
C PHE A 147 -11.37 1.92 13.34
N SER A 148 -10.79 0.79 13.72
CA SER A 148 -9.47 0.41 13.27
C SER A 148 -9.48 -1.01 12.72
N PHE A 149 -9.15 -1.16 11.43
CA PHE A 149 -9.02 -2.46 10.78
C PHE A 149 -8.09 -2.38 9.57
N ASP A 150 -7.44 -3.52 9.28
CA ASP A 150 -6.46 -3.62 8.20
C ASP A 150 -7.14 -3.49 6.83
N ASN A 151 -6.40 -2.95 5.86
CA ASN A 151 -6.80 -2.99 4.46
C ASN A 151 -6.81 -4.43 3.93
N LEU A 152 -7.36 -4.63 2.75
CA LEU A 152 -7.42 -5.94 2.10
C LEU A 152 -6.35 -6.08 1.02
N LEU A 153 -5.98 -7.32 0.73
CA LEU A 153 -5.15 -7.70 -0.42
C LEU A 153 -6.01 -8.36 -1.51
N ASP A 154 -5.54 -8.29 -2.74
CA ASP A 154 -6.13 -8.99 -3.88
C ASP A 154 -5.67 -10.46 -3.90
N VAL A 155 -6.22 -11.26 -3.00
CA VAL A 155 -5.84 -12.68 -2.86
C VAL A 155 -6.28 -13.55 -4.03
N GLU A 156 -7.09 -13.02 -4.94
CA GLU A 156 -7.58 -13.73 -6.13
C GLU A 156 -6.64 -13.54 -7.34
N ARG A 157 -6.12 -12.31 -7.51
CA ARG A 157 -5.20 -11.99 -8.61
C ARG A 157 -3.75 -12.21 -8.23
N PHE A 158 -3.38 -11.96 -6.96
CA PHE A 158 -2.05 -12.22 -6.45
C PHE A 158 -1.99 -13.59 -5.80
N GLY A 159 -1.29 -14.49 -6.45
CA GLY A 159 -1.04 -15.84 -5.99
C GLY A 159 0.28 -16.38 -6.53
N TYR A 160 0.77 -17.42 -5.91
CA TYR A 160 1.95 -18.12 -6.41
C TYR A 160 1.59 -18.88 -7.69
N HIS A 161 2.38 -18.64 -8.73
CA HIS A 161 2.34 -19.40 -9.98
C HIS A 161 3.68 -20.10 -10.16
N PRO A 162 3.70 -21.43 -10.40
CA PRO A 162 4.92 -22.12 -10.75
C PRO A 162 5.49 -21.55 -12.05
N VAL A 163 6.72 -21.11 -12.02
CA VAL A 163 7.42 -20.47 -13.15
C VAL A 163 8.77 -21.12 -13.37
N PRO A 164 9.36 -21.04 -14.58
CA PRO A 164 10.73 -21.49 -14.80
C PRO A 164 11.71 -20.79 -13.84
N ILE A 165 12.58 -21.59 -13.22
CA ILE A 165 13.57 -21.08 -12.26
C ILE A 165 14.57 -20.19 -13.01
N HIS A 166 14.74 -18.97 -12.53
CA HIS A 166 15.77 -18.08 -13.04
C HIS A 166 17.16 -18.54 -12.55
N PRO A 167 18.20 -18.52 -13.41
CA PRO A 167 19.52 -19.09 -13.07
C PRO A 167 20.23 -18.37 -11.92
N HIS A 168 19.89 -17.10 -11.68
CA HIS A 168 20.49 -16.28 -10.64
C HIS A 168 19.43 -15.85 -9.64
N PRO A 169 19.74 -15.78 -8.33
CA PRO A 169 18.83 -15.18 -7.35
C PRO A 169 18.52 -13.71 -7.71
N ILE A 170 17.26 -13.34 -7.61
CA ILE A 170 16.79 -12.00 -7.94
C ILE A 170 16.42 -11.25 -6.66
N ILE A 171 16.97 -10.06 -6.48
CA ILE A 171 16.51 -9.10 -5.49
C ILE A 171 15.55 -8.18 -6.22
N GLY A 172 14.26 -8.25 -5.85
CA GLY A 172 13.21 -7.38 -6.40
C GLY A 172 13.07 -6.09 -5.61
N TRP A 173 12.63 -5.04 -6.27
CA TRP A 173 12.25 -3.77 -5.67
C TRP A 173 11.08 -3.15 -6.44
N ILE A 174 10.09 -2.61 -5.73
CA ILE A 174 8.92 -1.97 -6.33
C ILE A 174 8.78 -0.56 -5.77
N GLY A 175 8.84 0.45 -6.62
CA GLY A 175 8.71 1.82 -6.16
C GLY A 175 8.98 2.86 -7.24
N ARG A 176 8.85 4.13 -6.86
CA ARG A 176 9.24 5.28 -7.66
C ARG A 176 10.67 5.67 -7.30
N ILE A 177 11.42 6.22 -8.26
CA ILE A 177 12.74 6.81 -7.97
C ILE A 177 12.52 8.13 -7.24
N GLU A 178 12.33 8.04 -5.93
CA GLU A 178 12.06 9.15 -5.01
C GLU A 178 12.70 8.89 -3.64
N PRO A 179 12.96 9.94 -2.82
CA PRO A 179 13.63 9.79 -1.52
C PRO A 179 12.92 8.82 -0.57
N ASN A 180 11.59 8.86 -0.49
CA ASN A 180 10.85 8.01 0.45
C ASN A 180 10.98 6.51 0.14
N LYS A 181 11.02 6.12 -1.13
CA LYS A 181 11.20 4.70 -1.53
C LYS A 181 12.62 4.21 -1.32
N ASN A 182 13.55 5.12 -1.06
CA ASN A 182 14.93 4.87 -0.66
C ASN A 182 15.67 3.85 -1.56
N TRP A 183 15.57 4.09 -2.86
CA TRP A 183 16.24 3.27 -3.88
C TRP A 183 17.76 3.16 -3.66
N ARG A 184 18.39 4.17 -2.99
CA ARG A 184 19.80 4.12 -2.64
C ARG A 184 20.13 2.98 -1.70
N ALA A 185 19.30 2.75 -0.68
CA ALA A 185 19.43 1.61 0.23
C ALA A 185 19.32 0.28 -0.54
N TYR A 186 18.38 0.18 -1.48
CA TYR A 186 18.25 -1.01 -2.33
C TYR A 186 19.52 -1.29 -3.13
N LEU A 187 20.08 -0.28 -3.81
CA LEU A 187 21.33 -0.42 -4.56
C LEU A 187 22.51 -0.83 -3.66
N GLN A 188 22.59 -0.25 -2.46
CA GLN A 188 23.66 -0.55 -1.49
C GLN A 188 23.54 -1.97 -0.95
N ILE A 189 22.33 -2.46 -0.65
CA ILE A 189 22.10 -3.87 -0.27
C ILE A 189 22.55 -4.80 -1.39
N GLY A 190 22.17 -4.53 -2.65
CA GLY A 190 22.58 -5.30 -3.81
C GLY A 190 24.11 -5.30 -3.99
N ALA A 191 24.74 -4.12 -3.91
CA ALA A 191 26.19 -3.99 -4.03
C ALA A 191 26.94 -4.76 -2.92
N GLU A 192 26.42 -4.72 -1.70
CA GLU A 192 27.02 -5.48 -0.59
C GLU A 192 26.94 -7.00 -0.81
N LEU A 193 25.81 -7.50 -1.29
CA LEU A 193 25.67 -8.92 -1.64
C LEU A 193 26.61 -9.34 -2.79
N VAL A 194 26.76 -8.50 -3.81
CA VAL A 194 27.73 -8.72 -4.91
C VAL A 194 29.16 -8.72 -4.36
N ARG A 195 29.52 -7.80 -3.44
CA ARG A 195 30.82 -7.76 -2.77
C ARG A 195 31.11 -9.05 -1.99
N ARG A 196 30.08 -9.66 -1.41
CA ARG A 196 30.16 -10.96 -0.72
C ARG A 196 30.17 -12.16 -1.68
N ARG A 197 30.34 -11.90 -2.97
CA ARG A 197 30.43 -12.88 -4.05
C ARG A 197 29.14 -13.67 -4.35
N HIS A 198 27.97 -13.08 -4.07
CA HIS A 198 26.70 -13.63 -4.51
C HIS A 198 26.43 -13.17 -5.94
N ASP A 199 26.03 -14.11 -6.81
CA ASP A 199 25.69 -13.81 -8.20
C ASP A 199 24.22 -13.42 -8.31
N VAL A 200 23.88 -12.30 -7.71
CA VAL A 200 22.50 -11.76 -7.66
C VAL A 200 22.22 -10.80 -8.81
N HIS A 201 20.96 -10.81 -9.27
CA HIS A 201 20.41 -9.81 -10.19
C HIS A 201 19.45 -8.89 -9.44
N LEU A 202 19.36 -7.63 -9.85
CA LEU A 202 18.52 -6.62 -9.26
C LEU A 202 17.41 -6.26 -10.24
N TRP A 203 16.16 -6.55 -9.85
CA TRP A 203 15.00 -6.20 -10.68
C TRP A 203 14.22 -5.07 -10.02
N MET A 204 14.01 -3.97 -10.76
CA MET A 204 13.26 -2.81 -10.33
C MET A 204 11.98 -2.68 -11.14
N PHE A 205 10.87 -2.49 -10.44
CA PHE A 205 9.54 -2.28 -11.04
C PHE A 205 9.07 -0.87 -10.70
N GLU A 206 8.87 -0.05 -11.72
CA GLU A 206 8.63 1.38 -11.53
C GLU A 206 7.73 1.99 -12.61
N ASP A 207 7.12 3.12 -12.28
CA ASP A 207 6.50 4.02 -13.25
C ASP A 207 7.43 5.21 -13.45
N PRO A 208 8.11 5.31 -14.60
CA PRO A 208 9.09 6.36 -14.85
C PRO A 208 8.45 7.76 -14.94
N THR A 209 7.13 7.85 -15.19
CA THR A 209 6.42 9.14 -15.25
C THR A 209 6.24 9.78 -13.87
N LEU A 210 6.41 8.99 -12.80
CA LEU A 210 6.29 9.41 -11.41
C LEU A 210 7.63 9.60 -10.71
N ASN A 211 8.75 9.35 -11.41
CA ASN A 211 10.09 9.53 -10.86
C ASN A 211 10.42 11.03 -10.72
N HIS A 212 11.15 11.37 -9.66
CA HIS A 212 11.65 12.73 -9.52
C HIS A 212 12.86 12.93 -10.44
N PRO A 213 12.91 13.96 -11.32
CA PRO A 213 13.97 14.11 -12.33
C PRO A 213 15.39 14.14 -11.75
N ASP A 214 15.61 14.84 -10.64
CA ASP A 214 16.92 14.94 -9.99
C ASP A 214 17.35 13.59 -9.38
N GLU A 215 16.40 12.82 -8.86
CA GLU A 215 16.62 11.49 -8.31
C GLU A 215 16.95 10.48 -9.42
N GLU A 216 16.31 10.59 -10.59
CA GLU A 216 16.62 9.75 -11.76
C GLU A 216 18.06 9.95 -12.25
N ALA A 217 18.52 11.22 -12.34
CA ALA A 217 19.90 11.53 -12.68
C ALA A 217 20.89 11.01 -11.61
N ALA A 218 20.53 11.10 -10.33
CA ALA A 218 21.33 10.58 -9.23
C ALA A 218 21.39 9.04 -9.26
N PHE A 219 20.29 8.37 -9.61
CA PHE A 219 20.23 6.93 -9.75
C PHE A 219 21.26 6.39 -10.75
N GLY A 220 21.33 6.95 -11.95
CA GLY A 220 22.29 6.55 -12.97
C GLY A 220 23.75 6.66 -12.49
N ARG A 221 24.08 7.78 -11.81
CA ARG A 221 25.42 7.99 -11.23
C ARG A 221 25.73 6.94 -10.14
N GLU A 222 24.78 6.62 -9.29
CA GLU A 222 24.97 5.66 -8.20
C GLU A 222 25.14 4.23 -8.72
N VAL A 223 24.35 3.82 -9.72
CA VAL A 223 24.51 2.53 -10.40
C VAL A 223 25.91 2.38 -11.00
N ALA A 224 26.41 3.41 -11.67
CA ALA A 224 27.76 3.40 -12.23
C ALA A 224 28.84 3.34 -11.13
N ARG A 225 28.69 4.14 -10.06
CA ARG A 225 29.62 4.17 -8.90
C ARG A 225 29.73 2.81 -8.21
N LEU A 226 28.60 2.08 -8.09
CA LEU A 226 28.54 0.76 -7.45
C LEU A 226 28.86 -0.40 -8.39
N GLY A 227 29.07 -0.15 -9.69
CA GLY A 227 29.37 -1.18 -10.69
C GLY A 227 28.22 -2.16 -10.93
N LEU A 228 26.98 -1.73 -10.69
CA LEU A 228 25.80 -2.61 -10.75
C LEU A 228 25.16 -2.68 -12.14
N GLY A 229 25.59 -1.88 -13.11
CA GLY A 229 24.98 -1.80 -14.44
C GLY A 229 24.66 -3.14 -15.10
N PRO A 230 25.60 -4.11 -15.17
CA PRO A 230 25.35 -5.42 -15.78
C PRO A 230 24.33 -6.31 -15.04
N ARG A 231 23.97 -5.95 -13.80
CA ARG A 231 23.11 -6.74 -12.92
C ARG A 231 21.72 -6.17 -12.71
N ILE A 232 21.50 -4.91 -13.10
CA ILE A 232 20.24 -4.22 -12.94
C ILE A 232 19.35 -4.40 -14.15
N VAL A 233 18.10 -4.79 -13.91
CA VAL A 233 17.03 -4.81 -14.90
C VAL A 233 15.90 -3.91 -14.41
N ARG A 234 15.62 -2.83 -15.13
CA ARG A 234 14.48 -1.94 -14.87
C ARG A 234 13.28 -2.39 -15.72
N LYS A 235 12.13 -2.52 -15.10
CA LYS A 235 10.86 -2.92 -15.72
C LYS A 235 9.83 -1.82 -15.49
N PHE A 236 9.39 -1.23 -16.58
CA PHE A 236 8.51 -0.05 -16.54
C PHE A 236 7.05 -0.43 -16.76
N ASN A 237 6.16 0.16 -15.96
CA ASN A 237 4.72 0.05 -16.12
C ASN A 237 4.22 -1.37 -16.32
N VAL A 238 4.80 -2.32 -15.54
CA VAL A 238 4.38 -3.72 -15.59
C VAL A 238 2.91 -3.80 -15.19
N PRO A 239 2.04 -4.40 -16.03
CA PRO A 239 0.63 -4.54 -15.69
C PRO A 239 0.45 -5.33 -14.40
N ASN A 240 -0.47 -4.87 -13.54
CA ASN A 240 -0.75 -5.49 -12.25
C ASN A 240 -1.06 -7.00 -12.37
N LEU A 241 -1.74 -7.42 -13.44
CA LEU A 241 -2.10 -8.82 -13.69
C LEU A 241 -0.89 -9.76 -13.85
N VAL A 242 0.28 -9.27 -14.28
CA VAL A 242 1.48 -10.10 -14.46
C VAL A 242 2.51 -9.90 -13.35
N MET A 243 2.25 -9.01 -12.39
CA MET A 243 3.16 -8.82 -11.26
C MET A 243 3.28 -10.06 -10.39
N SER A 244 2.22 -10.86 -10.26
CA SER A 244 2.25 -12.13 -9.52
C SER A 244 3.26 -13.11 -10.10
N ASP A 245 3.41 -13.18 -11.44
CA ASP A 245 4.41 -14.02 -12.10
C ASP A 245 5.82 -13.54 -11.79
N TYR A 246 6.08 -12.24 -11.89
CA TYR A 246 7.38 -11.67 -11.53
C TYR A 246 7.75 -11.90 -10.07
N LEU A 247 6.80 -11.73 -9.14
CA LEU A 247 7.03 -12.00 -7.73
C LEU A 247 7.28 -13.48 -7.47
N SER A 248 6.58 -14.38 -8.17
CA SER A 248 6.83 -15.81 -8.11
C SER A 248 8.23 -16.16 -8.65
N ILE A 249 8.66 -15.56 -9.78
CA ILE A 249 10.02 -15.72 -10.33
C ILE A 249 11.07 -15.28 -9.31
N ILE A 250 10.89 -14.12 -8.67
CA ILE A 250 11.82 -13.62 -7.64
C ILE A 250 11.93 -14.63 -6.50
N GLY A 251 10.79 -15.09 -5.98
CA GLY A 251 10.76 -16.06 -4.88
C GLY A 251 11.41 -17.40 -5.24
N ASP A 252 11.15 -17.93 -6.43
CA ASP A 252 11.66 -19.23 -6.89
C ASP A 252 13.12 -19.17 -7.37
N SER A 253 13.62 -18.00 -7.76
CA SER A 253 15.06 -17.80 -8.06
C SER A 253 15.96 -18.00 -6.83
N GLY A 254 15.41 -18.14 -5.65
CA GLY A 254 16.13 -18.13 -4.38
C GLY A 254 16.35 -16.73 -3.81
N GLY A 255 15.82 -15.70 -4.46
CA GLY A 255 15.92 -14.31 -4.05
C GLY A 255 14.78 -13.84 -3.12
N PHE A 256 14.57 -12.53 -3.09
CA PHE A 256 13.60 -11.89 -2.20
C PHE A 256 13.19 -10.50 -2.70
N LEU A 257 12.07 -9.98 -2.22
CA LEU A 257 11.69 -8.56 -2.39
C LEU A 257 12.38 -7.73 -1.30
N ALA A 258 13.11 -6.69 -1.68
CA ALA A 258 13.65 -5.68 -0.78
C ALA A 258 12.70 -4.48 -0.72
N SER A 259 12.08 -4.23 0.43
CA SER A 259 11.27 -3.04 0.68
C SER A 259 12.08 -2.06 1.52
N THR A 260 12.53 -0.99 0.89
CA THR A 260 13.48 -0.03 1.50
C THR A 260 12.84 1.30 1.89
N SER A 261 11.53 1.42 1.81
CA SER A 261 10.79 2.66 2.09
C SER A 261 11.05 3.19 3.50
N ILE A 262 11.27 4.50 3.61
CA ILE A 262 11.44 5.18 4.91
C ILE A 262 10.12 5.14 5.68
N THR A 263 9.03 5.48 5.01
CA THR A 263 7.67 5.37 5.54
C THR A 263 6.80 4.59 4.57
N GLU A 264 5.96 3.72 5.10
CA GLU A 264 4.99 2.96 4.34
C GLU A 264 3.63 3.01 5.06
N GLY A 265 2.58 3.41 4.36
CA GLY A 265 1.24 3.50 4.95
C GLY A 265 0.64 2.12 5.22
N PHE A 266 0.65 1.24 4.22
CA PHE A 266 0.20 -0.14 4.35
C PHE A 266 1.23 -1.14 3.83
N GLY A 267 1.81 -0.90 2.64
CA GLY A 267 2.83 -1.79 2.08
C GLY A 267 2.26 -2.86 1.15
N TYR A 268 1.40 -2.47 0.20
CA TYR A 268 0.81 -3.41 -0.77
C TYR A 268 1.85 -4.33 -1.42
N ALA A 269 2.96 -3.78 -1.90
CA ALA A 269 4.02 -4.56 -2.54
C ALA A 269 4.58 -5.67 -1.64
N VAL A 270 4.66 -5.44 -0.33
CA VAL A 270 5.08 -6.45 0.66
C VAL A 270 4.05 -7.58 0.75
N GLY A 271 2.78 -7.23 0.95
CA GLY A 271 1.70 -8.22 1.05
C GLY A 271 1.54 -9.03 -0.24
N GLU A 272 1.60 -8.38 -1.40
CA GLU A 272 1.54 -9.01 -2.72
C GLU A 272 2.70 -9.98 -2.96
N ALA A 273 3.93 -9.61 -2.56
CA ALA A 273 5.08 -10.52 -2.63
C ALA A 273 4.86 -11.77 -1.76
N MET A 274 4.38 -11.57 -0.54
CA MET A 274 4.10 -12.69 0.37
C MET A 274 3.01 -13.63 -0.18
N LEU A 275 1.96 -13.11 -0.80
CA LEU A 275 0.94 -13.91 -1.50
C LEU A 275 1.56 -14.80 -2.60
N CYS A 276 2.56 -14.28 -3.30
CA CYS A 276 3.28 -14.97 -4.38
C CYS A 276 4.45 -15.84 -3.87
N ARG A 277 4.53 -16.13 -2.56
CA ARG A 277 5.64 -16.89 -1.94
C ARG A 277 7.02 -16.24 -2.17
N CYS A 278 7.08 -14.94 -2.40
CA CYS A 278 8.33 -14.21 -2.47
C CYS A 278 8.72 -13.77 -1.04
N PRO A 279 9.88 -14.19 -0.50
CA PRO A 279 10.34 -13.71 0.79
C PRO A 279 10.53 -12.20 0.77
N VAL A 280 10.38 -11.54 1.91
CA VAL A 280 10.54 -10.09 2.00
C VAL A 280 11.59 -9.74 3.05
N VAL A 281 12.52 -8.85 2.67
CA VAL A 281 13.43 -8.14 3.59
C VAL A 281 13.03 -6.66 3.55
N ALA A 282 12.50 -6.14 4.65
CA ALA A 282 11.94 -4.79 4.69
C ALA A 282 12.61 -3.90 5.73
N ALA A 283 12.78 -2.61 5.38
CA ALA A 283 13.07 -1.59 6.36
C ALA A 283 11.92 -1.50 7.38
N ASP A 284 12.26 -1.40 8.64
CA ASP A 284 11.28 -1.35 9.72
C ASP A 284 10.49 -0.03 9.65
N SER A 285 9.25 -0.12 9.17
CA SER A 285 8.28 0.97 9.10
C SER A 285 6.88 0.46 9.47
N ASP A 286 6.01 1.36 9.93
CA ASP A 286 4.72 0.96 10.51
C ASP A 286 3.86 0.11 9.58
N GLY A 287 3.74 0.48 8.31
CA GLY A 287 2.90 -0.24 7.37
C GLY A 287 3.35 -1.68 7.13
N VAL A 288 4.67 -1.94 7.12
CA VAL A 288 5.19 -3.30 6.88
C VAL A 288 5.08 -4.20 8.11
N ARG A 289 5.04 -3.64 9.32
CA ARG A 289 4.82 -4.40 10.57
C ARG A 289 3.48 -5.11 10.61
N ALA A 290 2.50 -4.66 9.81
CA ALA A 290 1.24 -5.37 9.68
C ALA A 290 1.40 -6.75 9.01
N PHE A 291 2.41 -6.90 8.16
CA PHE A 291 2.71 -8.13 7.39
C PHE A 291 3.83 -8.97 7.98
N ILE A 292 4.84 -8.32 8.56
CA ILE A 292 6.09 -8.97 8.93
C ILE A 292 6.23 -9.08 10.46
N GLU A 293 6.16 -10.33 10.92
CA GLU A 293 6.71 -10.77 12.18
C GLU A 293 8.12 -11.29 11.89
N HIS A 294 9.13 -10.61 12.47
CA HIS A 294 10.54 -10.85 12.13
C HIS A 294 10.94 -12.31 12.33
N SER A 295 11.60 -12.88 11.32
CA SER A 295 12.05 -14.28 11.25
C SER A 295 10.93 -15.34 11.22
N LEU A 296 9.67 -14.94 11.19
CA LEU A 296 8.54 -15.83 11.08
C LEU A 296 7.81 -15.67 9.73
N THR A 297 7.35 -14.47 9.41
CA THR A 297 6.60 -14.20 8.16
C THR A 297 7.40 -13.41 7.14
N GLY A 298 8.51 -12.80 7.55
CA GLY A 298 9.44 -12.01 6.76
C GLY A 298 10.58 -11.49 7.62
N LEU A 299 11.40 -10.60 7.08
CA LEU A 299 12.58 -10.10 7.77
C LEU A 299 12.53 -8.57 7.85
N LEU A 300 12.68 -8.01 9.05
CA LEU A 300 12.78 -6.57 9.31
C LEU A 300 14.22 -6.17 9.65
N TYR A 301 14.66 -5.04 9.12
CA TYR A 301 15.93 -4.43 9.49
C TYR A 301 15.74 -2.96 9.90
N PRO A 302 16.55 -2.41 10.82
CA PRO A 302 16.49 -1.01 11.21
C PRO A 302 16.72 -0.08 10.02
N GLN A 303 16.01 1.06 9.92
CA GLN A 303 16.06 1.99 8.78
C GLN A 303 17.47 2.34 8.28
N GLN A 304 18.46 2.40 9.17
CA GLN A 304 19.86 2.69 8.83
C GLN A 304 20.74 1.43 8.80
N GLY A 305 20.15 0.26 8.97
CA GLY A 305 20.85 -1.01 9.12
C GLY A 305 21.13 -1.73 7.80
N LEU A 306 21.81 -1.09 6.83
CA LEU A 306 22.03 -1.70 5.51
C LEU A 306 22.88 -2.97 5.56
N VAL A 307 23.84 -3.06 6.48
CA VAL A 307 24.64 -4.27 6.70
C VAL A 307 23.73 -5.40 7.22
N VAL A 308 22.85 -5.09 8.19
CA VAL A 308 21.86 -6.03 8.69
C VAL A 308 20.92 -6.51 7.58
N ALA A 309 20.47 -5.59 6.70
CA ALA A 309 19.64 -5.96 5.55
C ALA A 309 20.37 -6.93 4.62
N ALA A 310 21.65 -6.70 4.35
CA ALA A 310 22.47 -7.61 3.55
C ALA A 310 22.70 -8.96 4.26
N ASP A 311 22.91 -8.98 5.59
CA ASP A 311 23.03 -10.23 6.38
C ASP A 311 21.75 -11.07 6.31
N LEU A 312 20.59 -10.44 6.46
CA LEU A 312 19.29 -11.09 6.35
C LEU A 312 19.01 -11.60 4.93
N GLY A 313 19.36 -10.82 3.91
CA GLY A 313 19.29 -11.24 2.51
C GLY A 313 20.20 -12.43 2.23
N GLU A 314 21.45 -12.41 2.73
CA GLU A 314 22.41 -13.50 2.62
C GLU A 314 21.91 -14.79 3.29
N ALA A 315 21.25 -14.68 4.45
CA ALA A 315 20.65 -15.83 5.14
C ALA A 315 19.58 -16.50 4.26
N LEU A 316 18.73 -15.72 3.58
CA LEU A 316 17.74 -16.25 2.63
C LEU A 316 18.41 -16.89 1.41
N LEU A 317 19.50 -16.33 0.90
CA LEU A 317 20.23 -16.88 -0.25
C LEU A 317 20.89 -18.24 0.08
N LYS A 318 21.45 -18.39 1.28
CA LYS A 318 22.23 -19.56 1.70
C LYS A 318 21.38 -20.68 2.30
N ASP A 319 20.35 -20.35 3.08
CA ASP A 319 19.51 -21.34 3.78
C ASP A 319 18.15 -21.52 3.08
N GLY A 320 18.07 -22.51 2.21
CA GLY A 320 16.84 -22.87 1.49
C GLY A 320 15.71 -23.31 2.43
N GLY A 321 16.03 -23.97 3.54
CA GLY A 321 15.05 -24.40 4.55
C GLY A 321 14.45 -23.21 5.30
N PHE A 322 15.29 -22.26 5.72
CA PHE A 322 14.83 -21.02 6.33
C PHE A 322 13.96 -20.21 5.38
N ARG A 323 14.43 -20.03 4.13
CA ARG A 323 13.66 -19.32 3.09
C ARG A 323 12.29 -19.97 2.87
N GLU A 324 12.20 -21.29 2.78
CA GLU A 324 10.94 -21.99 2.54
C GLU A 324 9.97 -21.86 3.73
N ARG A 325 10.45 -21.87 4.95
CA ARG A 325 9.61 -21.59 6.15
C ARG A 325 9.02 -20.18 6.10
N ILE A 326 9.85 -19.16 5.82
CA ILE A 326 9.40 -17.75 5.70
C ILE A 326 8.34 -17.62 4.60
N ARG A 327 8.56 -18.20 3.43
CA ARG A 327 7.62 -18.16 2.29
C ARG A 327 6.26 -18.78 2.63
N THR A 328 6.29 -19.94 3.28
CA THR A 328 5.08 -20.70 3.58
C THR A 328 4.27 -20.04 4.69
N VAL A 329 4.91 -19.70 5.79
CA VAL A 329 4.25 -19.07 6.94
C VAL A 329 3.77 -17.67 6.57
N GLY A 330 4.60 -16.89 5.90
CA GLY A 330 4.24 -15.54 5.46
C GLY A 330 3.02 -15.51 4.54
N ARG A 331 2.98 -16.42 3.54
CA ARG A 331 1.81 -16.52 2.65
C ARG A 331 0.54 -16.90 3.41
N HIS A 332 0.60 -17.88 4.30
CA HIS A 332 -0.57 -18.30 5.09
C HIS A 332 -1.10 -17.14 5.94
N TYR A 333 -0.20 -16.44 6.62
CA TYR A 333 -0.53 -15.28 7.44
C TYR A 333 -1.28 -14.19 6.66
N VAL A 334 -0.78 -13.81 5.46
CA VAL A 334 -1.43 -12.74 4.68
C VAL A 334 -2.75 -13.18 4.07
N LEU A 335 -2.89 -14.44 3.68
CA LEU A 335 -4.15 -14.99 3.18
C LEU A 335 -5.26 -14.96 4.23
N GLU A 336 -4.94 -15.23 5.50
CA GLU A 336 -5.93 -15.20 6.57
C GLU A 336 -6.26 -13.78 7.02
N ARG A 337 -5.22 -12.96 7.22
CA ARG A 337 -5.38 -11.66 7.87
C ARG A 337 -5.97 -10.59 6.95
N PHE A 338 -5.59 -10.60 5.67
CA PHE A 338 -5.93 -9.55 4.72
C PHE A 338 -6.94 -10.00 3.65
N ALA A 339 -7.66 -11.07 3.93
CA ALA A 339 -8.73 -11.56 3.05
C ALA A 339 -9.83 -10.49 2.84
N PRO A 340 -10.36 -10.35 1.61
CA PRO A 340 -11.46 -9.42 1.32
C PRO A 340 -12.69 -9.61 2.22
N ALA A 341 -13.03 -10.85 2.55
CA ALA A 341 -14.17 -11.16 3.44
C ALA A 341 -13.99 -10.54 4.84
N ARG A 342 -12.77 -10.52 5.37
CA ARG A 342 -12.49 -9.92 6.68
C ARG A 342 -12.62 -8.39 6.66
N TYR A 343 -12.13 -7.77 5.59
CA TYR A 343 -12.32 -6.33 5.38
C TYR A 343 -13.81 -5.99 5.29
N VAL A 344 -14.57 -6.74 4.49
CA VAL A 344 -16.02 -6.56 4.33
C VAL A 344 -16.73 -6.67 5.68
N ALA A 345 -16.43 -7.69 6.49
CA ALA A 345 -17.02 -7.86 7.81
C ALA A 345 -16.76 -6.65 8.72
N ASN A 346 -15.51 -6.14 8.76
CA ASN A 346 -15.14 -4.96 9.55
C ASN A 346 -15.85 -3.69 9.05
N MET A 347 -15.89 -3.49 7.72
CA MET A 347 -16.58 -2.35 7.11
C MET A 347 -18.08 -2.38 7.42
N MET A 348 -18.73 -3.53 7.27
CA MET A 348 -20.15 -3.68 7.59
C MET A 348 -20.44 -3.47 9.07
N HIS A 349 -19.56 -3.95 9.95
CA HIS A 349 -19.67 -3.69 11.40
C HIS A 349 -19.60 -2.19 11.70
N MET A 350 -18.65 -1.46 11.11
CA MET A 350 -18.54 0.00 11.23
C MET A 350 -19.81 0.70 10.74
N LEU A 351 -20.30 0.36 9.55
CA LEU A 351 -21.49 0.97 8.97
C LEU A 351 -22.73 0.73 9.83
N GLN A 352 -22.92 -0.49 10.33
CA GLN A 352 -24.01 -0.85 11.24
C GLN A 352 -23.93 -0.08 12.57
N ALA A 353 -22.73 0.03 13.16
CA ALA A 353 -22.52 0.80 14.38
C ALA A 353 -22.85 2.30 14.21
N LEU A 354 -22.72 2.82 13.00
CA LEU A 354 -23.12 4.19 12.62
C LEU A 354 -24.59 4.30 12.18
N GLY A 355 -25.39 3.24 12.30
CA GLY A 355 -26.79 3.22 11.92
C GLY A 355 -27.05 3.20 10.41
N ILE A 356 -26.04 2.92 9.59
CA ILE A 356 -26.13 2.87 8.12
C ILE A 356 -26.58 1.45 7.73
N ARG A 357 -27.72 1.33 7.04
CA ARG A 357 -28.37 0.06 6.67
C ARG A 357 -28.56 -0.10 5.17
#